data_5a1243b48bcd4d1977d583af052b7754
#
_entry.id   5a1243b48bcd4d1977d583af052b7754
#
_cell.length_a   1.000
_cell.length_b   1.000
_cell.length_c   1.000
_cell.angle_alpha   90.00
_cell.angle_beta   90.00
_cell.angle_gamma   90.00
#
_symmetry.space_group_name_H-M   'P 1'
#
loop_
_entity.id
_entity.type
_entity.pdbx_description
1 polymer ?
#
loop_
_entity_poly.entity_id
_entity_poly.type
_entity_poly.pdbx_seq_one_letter_code
_entity_poly.pdbx_strand_id
1 'polypeptide(L)'
;MSPERARPFFDLMCEYPELISNNRLGGGVLGDTGTPEQRIATDALGRQFEVCMTINRSWGYNATDLRWKSSQELIRNLSDITSKGGNYLLNVGPDAEGIIPEPEVERLKAMGRWL
;
A
#
# COMPACT_ATOMS: atom_id res chain seq x y z
N MET A 1 -2.86 -14.01 12.81
CA MET A 1 -2.79 -15.50 12.57
C MET A 1 -1.81 -16.08 13.58
N SER A 2 -2.05 -17.29 14.16
CA SER A 2 -1.07 -17.95 15.04
C SER A 2 0.05 -18.60 14.18
N PRO A 3 1.25 -18.88 14.77
CA PRO A 3 2.32 -19.56 14.05
C PRO A 3 1.92 -20.90 13.44
N GLU A 4 1.15 -21.72 14.18
CA GLU A 4 0.70 -23.03 13.70
C GLU A 4 -0.21 -22.92 12.48
N ARG A 5 -1.05 -21.88 12.43
CA ARG A 5 -1.96 -21.62 11.28
C ARG A 5 -1.22 -21.01 10.08
N ALA A 6 -0.15 -20.28 10.32
CA ALA A 6 0.66 -19.69 9.25
C ALA A 6 1.59 -20.72 8.60
N ARG A 7 2.02 -21.74 9.35
CA ARG A 7 3.05 -22.71 8.93
C ARG A 7 2.78 -23.38 7.58
N PRO A 8 1.59 -23.95 7.30
CA PRO A 8 1.34 -24.61 6.02
C PRO A 8 1.47 -23.66 4.81
N PHE A 9 1.09 -22.39 4.99
CA PHE A 9 1.24 -21.38 3.92
C PHE A 9 2.70 -20.99 3.72
N PHE A 10 3.44 -20.86 4.81
CA PHE A 10 4.88 -20.59 4.75
C PHE A 10 5.63 -21.74 4.08
N ASP A 11 5.33 -22.99 4.43
CA ASP A 11 5.98 -24.17 3.84
C ASP A 11 5.70 -24.22 2.33
N LEU A 12 4.47 -23.95 1.89
CA LEU A 12 4.14 -23.85 0.47
C LEU A 12 4.90 -22.72 -0.23
N MET A 13 5.04 -21.55 0.40
CA MET A 13 5.82 -20.44 -0.17
C MET A 13 7.29 -20.81 -0.36
N CYS A 14 7.87 -21.61 0.54
CA CYS A 14 9.26 -22.08 0.44
C CYS A 14 9.51 -23.01 -0.74
N GLU A 15 8.47 -23.63 -1.32
CA GLU A 15 8.59 -24.45 -2.54
C GLU A 15 8.80 -23.60 -3.80
N TYR A 16 8.56 -22.28 -3.71
CA TYR A 16 8.64 -21.32 -4.81
C TYR A 16 9.63 -20.19 -4.47
N PRO A 17 10.94 -20.41 -4.65
CA PRO A 17 11.98 -19.46 -4.22
C PRO A 17 11.90 -18.11 -4.96
N GLU A 18 11.24 -18.05 -6.12
CA GLU A 18 11.01 -16.82 -6.88
C GLU A 18 9.85 -15.97 -6.33
N LEU A 19 9.05 -16.52 -5.39
CA LEU A 19 7.90 -15.83 -4.85
C LEU A 19 8.33 -14.71 -3.90
N ILE A 20 7.87 -13.51 -4.17
CA ILE A 20 8.02 -12.37 -3.27
C ILE A 20 6.79 -12.30 -2.35
N SER A 21 7.01 -12.31 -1.06
CA SER A 21 5.97 -12.28 -0.05
C SER A 21 6.08 -11.06 0.86
N ASN A 22 4.98 -10.68 1.47
CA ASN A 22 4.96 -9.63 2.48
C ASN A 22 4.66 -10.20 3.89
N ASN A 23 4.74 -9.33 4.90
CA ASN A 23 4.54 -9.73 6.31
C ASN A 23 3.07 -9.88 6.71
N ARG A 24 2.10 -9.80 5.79
CA ARG A 24 0.66 -9.85 6.11
C ARG A 24 0.15 -11.27 6.42
N LEU A 25 0.92 -12.30 6.12
CA LEU A 25 0.60 -13.66 6.55
C LEU A 25 0.54 -13.74 8.10
N GLY A 26 1.38 -12.96 8.80
CA GLY A 26 1.44 -12.99 10.27
C GLY A 26 2.08 -14.28 10.79
N GLY A 27 1.78 -14.65 12.04
CA GLY A 27 2.32 -15.88 12.65
C GLY A 27 3.84 -15.90 12.80
N GLY A 28 4.50 -14.72 12.84
CA GLY A 28 5.95 -14.61 12.90
C GLY A 28 6.65 -14.69 11.53
N VAL A 29 5.90 -14.88 10.44
CA VAL A 29 6.46 -14.83 9.07
C VAL A 29 6.71 -13.39 8.68
N LEU A 30 7.97 -13.04 8.46
CA LEU A 30 8.35 -11.65 8.12
C LEU A 30 8.13 -11.33 6.64
N GLY A 31 8.19 -12.33 5.75
CA GLY A 31 8.19 -12.13 4.31
C GLY A 31 9.39 -11.32 3.81
N ASP A 32 9.43 -11.03 2.52
CA ASP A 32 10.49 -10.27 1.87
C ASP A 32 10.29 -8.76 2.06
N THR A 33 9.03 -8.30 2.08
CA THR A 33 8.69 -6.89 2.22
C THR A 33 7.89 -6.59 3.49
N GLY A 34 8.17 -5.44 4.10
CA GLY A 34 7.33 -4.86 5.15
C GLY A 34 6.13 -4.10 4.55
N THR A 35 5.02 -4.00 5.32
CA THR A 35 3.81 -3.31 4.84
C THR A 35 3.32 -2.26 5.86
N PRO A 36 4.03 -1.15 6.06
CA PRO A 36 3.51 -0.04 6.84
C PRO A 36 2.22 0.51 6.20
N GLU A 37 1.24 0.82 7.04
CA GLU A 37 -0.08 1.27 6.61
C GLU A 37 -0.36 2.69 7.10
N GLN A 38 -0.83 3.57 6.21
CA GLN A 38 -1.19 4.97 6.47
C GLN A 38 -0.06 5.81 7.11
N ARG A 39 1.18 5.36 7.03
CA ARG A 39 2.35 6.08 7.57
C ARG A 39 3.59 5.78 6.75
N ILE A 40 4.43 6.78 6.60
CA ILE A 40 5.77 6.63 6.02
C ILE A 40 6.76 6.49 7.17
N ALA A 41 7.67 5.53 7.08
CA ALA A 41 8.74 5.39 8.07
C ALA A 41 9.64 6.64 8.05
N THR A 42 10.12 7.05 9.23
CA THR A 42 11.03 8.20 9.35
C THR A 42 12.37 7.92 8.69
N ASP A 43 12.84 6.67 8.77
CA ASP A 43 14.11 6.21 8.22
C ASP A 43 13.89 5.03 7.27
N ALA A 44 14.88 4.76 6.41
CA ALA A 44 14.92 3.53 5.63
C ALA A 44 14.89 2.31 6.57
N LEU A 45 13.98 1.38 6.33
CA LEU A 45 13.75 0.24 7.23
C LEU A 45 14.83 -0.87 7.13
N GLY A 46 15.88 -0.64 6.34
CA GLY A 46 16.93 -1.64 6.08
C GLY A 46 16.45 -2.88 5.32
N ARG A 47 15.20 -2.86 4.82
CA ARG A 47 14.57 -3.91 4.01
C ARG A 47 13.56 -3.29 3.05
N GLN A 48 13.18 -4.04 2.03
CA GLN A 48 12.12 -3.64 1.11
C GLN A 48 10.79 -3.44 1.87
N PHE A 49 10.03 -2.45 1.49
CA PHE A 49 8.72 -2.18 2.08
C PHE A 49 7.74 -1.56 1.06
N GLU A 50 6.46 -1.73 1.33
CA GLU A 50 5.37 -1.18 0.55
C GLU A 50 4.44 -0.41 1.49
N VAL A 51 4.31 0.88 1.26
CA VAL A 51 3.41 1.73 2.05
C VAL A 51 2.02 1.74 1.41
N CYS A 52 1.05 1.21 2.14
CA CYS A 52 -0.35 1.18 1.73
C CYS A 52 -1.08 2.40 2.30
N MET A 53 -1.67 3.23 1.43
CA MET A 53 -2.42 4.44 1.82
C MET A 53 -3.68 4.64 0.98
N THR A 54 -4.65 5.34 1.55
CA THR A 54 -5.85 5.79 0.86
C THR A 54 -5.69 7.21 0.31
N ILE A 55 -6.47 7.56 -0.72
CA ILE A 55 -6.56 8.95 -1.24
C ILE A 55 -7.40 9.83 -0.30
N ASN A 56 -8.42 9.25 0.33
CA ASN A 56 -9.21 9.86 1.41
C ASN A 56 -8.95 9.15 2.74
N ARG A 57 -9.91 9.05 3.65
CA ARG A 57 -9.79 8.33 4.93
C ARG A 57 -10.45 6.95 4.91
N SER A 58 -11.02 6.54 3.78
CA SER A 58 -11.76 5.29 3.63
C SER A 58 -11.01 4.34 2.68
N TRP A 59 -10.97 3.04 3.02
CA TRP A 59 -10.38 2.01 2.16
C TRP A 59 -11.27 1.64 0.99
N GLY A 60 -12.59 1.64 1.18
CA GLY A 60 -13.57 1.41 0.14
C GLY A 60 -14.30 2.70 -0.23
N TYR A 61 -15.25 2.59 -1.16
CA TYR A 61 -16.11 3.70 -1.53
C TYR A 61 -16.88 4.23 -0.31
N ASN A 62 -16.85 5.55 -0.14
CA ASN A 62 -17.62 6.24 0.89
C ASN A 62 -18.06 7.61 0.36
N ALA A 63 -19.32 7.70 -0.05
CA ALA A 63 -19.90 8.92 -0.62
C ALA A 63 -19.85 10.14 0.32
N THR A 64 -19.73 9.93 1.63
CA THR A 64 -19.70 11.00 2.63
C THR A 64 -18.28 11.42 3.03
N ASP A 65 -17.24 10.68 2.64
CA ASP A 65 -15.86 11.03 2.95
C ASP A 65 -15.25 11.90 1.85
N LEU A 66 -15.40 13.20 2.01
CA LEU A 66 -14.90 14.22 1.07
C LEU A 66 -13.50 14.75 1.45
N ARG A 67 -12.80 14.10 2.39
CA ARG A 67 -11.50 14.55 2.90
C ARG A 67 -10.34 13.98 2.08
N TRP A 68 -10.25 14.44 0.84
CA TRP A 68 -9.26 14.01 -0.11
C TRP A 68 -7.88 14.62 0.20
N LYS A 69 -6.83 13.79 0.21
CA LYS A 69 -5.45 14.27 0.17
C LYS A 69 -5.24 15.09 -1.09
N SER A 70 -4.45 16.15 -1.02
CA SER A 70 -4.13 16.95 -2.21
C SER A 70 -3.18 16.19 -3.13
N SER A 71 -3.20 16.51 -4.43
CA SER A 71 -2.24 15.96 -5.39
C SER A 71 -0.79 16.22 -4.95
N GLN A 72 -0.52 17.41 -4.38
CA GLN A 72 0.80 17.74 -3.87
C GLN A 72 1.22 16.85 -2.69
N GLU A 73 0.30 16.54 -1.77
CA GLU A 73 0.56 15.61 -0.66
C GLU A 73 0.87 14.21 -1.19
N LEU A 74 0.10 13.71 -2.15
CA LEU A 74 0.31 12.38 -2.75
C LEU A 74 1.66 12.29 -3.48
N ILE A 75 2.05 13.32 -4.22
CA ILE A 75 3.35 13.41 -4.89
C ILE A 75 4.50 13.45 -3.87
N ARG A 76 4.35 14.22 -2.79
CA ARG A 76 5.36 14.25 -1.72
C ARG A 76 5.50 12.88 -1.04
N ASN A 77 4.38 12.20 -0.78
CA ASN A 77 4.40 10.85 -0.22
C ASN A 77 5.12 9.87 -1.16
N LEU A 78 4.82 9.93 -2.46
CA LEU A 78 5.50 9.10 -3.46
C LEU A 78 7.01 9.34 -3.44
N SER A 79 7.43 10.62 -3.49
CA SER A 79 8.84 10.99 -3.48
C SER A 79 9.54 10.54 -2.19
N ASP A 80 8.90 10.73 -1.03
CA ASP A 80 9.46 10.34 0.27
C ASP A 80 9.59 8.83 0.39
N ILE A 81 8.56 8.06 0.02
CA ILE A 81 8.57 6.60 0.05
C ILE A 81 9.66 6.04 -0.86
N THR A 82 9.74 6.51 -2.10
CA THR A 82 10.71 6.01 -3.09
C THR A 82 12.14 6.40 -2.72
N SER A 83 12.35 7.59 -2.15
CA SER A 83 13.69 8.00 -1.68
C SER A 83 14.24 7.10 -0.56
N LYS A 84 13.36 6.41 0.16
CA LYS A 84 13.69 5.46 1.23
C LYS A 84 13.73 4.00 0.75
N GLY A 85 13.62 3.78 -0.57
CA GLY A 85 13.64 2.44 -1.18
C GLY A 85 12.33 1.66 -1.03
N GLY A 86 11.21 2.34 -0.79
CA GLY A 86 9.89 1.73 -0.66
C GLY A 86 9.04 1.84 -1.93
N ASN A 87 7.98 1.04 -1.99
CA ASN A 87 6.91 1.13 -2.97
C ASN A 87 5.69 1.84 -2.38
N TYR A 88 4.98 2.60 -3.19
CA TYR A 88 3.75 3.27 -2.80
C TYR A 88 2.54 2.56 -3.38
N LEU A 89 1.78 1.87 -2.54
CA LEU A 89 0.49 1.25 -2.87
C LEU A 89 -0.63 2.23 -2.52
N LEU A 90 -1.09 2.98 -3.52
CA LEU A 90 -2.16 3.97 -3.36
C LEU A 90 -3.51 3.36 -3.69
N ASN A 91 -4.37 3.27 -2.65
CA ASN A 91 -5.69 2.67 -2.77
C ASN A 91 -6.69 3.64 -3.39
N VAL A 92 -7.56 3.12 -4.25
CA VAL A 92 -8.75 3.78 -4.78
C VAL A 92 -10.02 3.10 -4.28
N GLY A 93 -11.12 3.83 -4.21
CA GLY A 93 -12.41 3.33 -3.74
C GLY A 93 -13.49 3.36 -4.84
N PRO A 94 -13.50 2.42 -5.79
CA PRO A 94 -14.55 2.35 -6.80
C PRO A 94 -15.95 2.18 -6.17
N ASP A 95 -16.96 2.76 -6.79
CA ASP A 95 -18.36 2.58 -6.42
C ASP A 95 -18.89 1.18 -6.77
N ALA A 96 -20.20 0.95 -6.58
CA ALA A 96 -20.83 -0.35 -6.86
C ALA A 96 -20.81 -0.74 -8.35
N GLU A 97 -20.69 0.23 -9.24
CA GLU A 97 -20.57 0.06 -10.68
C GLU A 97 -19.10 -0.12 -11.13
N GLY A 98 -18.15 -0.06 -10.20
CA GLY A 98 -16.71 -0.16 -10.47
C GLY A 98 -16.08 1.15 -10.96
N ILE A 99 -16.79 2.27 -10.82
CA ILE A 99 -16.31 3.59 -11.27
C ILE A 99 -15.48 4.25 -10.16
N ILE A 100 -14.25 4.62 -10.48
CA ILE A 100 -13.39 5.37 -9.57
C ILE A 100 -13.91 6.82 -9.50
N PRO A 101 -14.16 7.37 -8.30
CA PRO A 101 -14.64 8.75 -8.12
C PRO A 101 -13.73 9.78 -8.80
N GLU A 102 -14.35 10.77 -9.46
CA GLU A 102 -13.59 11.79 -10.21
C GLU A 102 -12.53 12.51 -9.37
N PRO A 103 -12.73 12.83 -8.07
CA PRO A 103 -11.67 13.42 -7.26
C PRO A 103 -10.42 12.52 -7.11
N GLU A 104 -10.56 11.19 -7.15
CA GLU A 104 -9.42 10.26 -7.15
C GLU A 104 -8.73 10.25 -8.51
N VAL A 105 -9.52 10.18 -9.60
CA VAL A 105 -9.02 10.20 -10.98
C VAL A 105 -8.19 11.45 -11.26
N GLU A 106 -8.67 12.64 -10.83
CA GLU A 106 -7.95 13.90 -10.96
C GLU A 106 -6.58 13.87 -10.28
N ARG A 107 -6.51 13.30 -9.08
CA ARG A 107 -5.27 13.18 -8.32
C ARG A 107 -4.29 12.21 -8.95
N LEU A 108 -4.76 11.07 -9.42
CA LEU A 108 -3.95 10.09 -10.14
C LEU A 108 -3.39 10.69 -11.45
N LYS A 109 -4.24 11.41 -12.22
CA LYS A 109 -3.79 12.13 -13.41
C LYS A 109 -2.75 13.22 -13.08
N ALA A 110 -2.89 13.91 -11.95
CA ALA A 110 -1.92 14.90 -11.52
C ALA A 110 -0.58 14.27 -11.15
N MET A 111 -0.59 13.13 -10.47
CA MET A 111 0.62 12.35 -10.17
C MET A 111 1.28 11.86 -11.46
N GLY A 112 0.51 11.29 -12.40
CA GLY A 112 1.02 10.82 -13.68
C GLY A 112 1.62 11.92 -14.57
N ARG A 113 1.14 13.15 -14.47
CA ARG A 113 1.76 14.29 -15.18
C ARG A 113 3.07 14.77 -14.54
N TRP A 114 3.24 14.52 -13.26
CA TRP A 114 4.45 14.88 -12.52
C TRP A 114 5.59 13.88 -12.77
N LEU A 115 5.26 12.58 -12.95
CA LEU A 115 6.20 11.51 -13.30
C LEU A 115 6.73 11.67 -14.75
#